data_669e59c06a33680591347758d91195a8
#
_entry.id   669e59c06a33680591347758d91195a8
#
_cell.length_a   1.000
_cell.length_b   1.000
_cell.length_c   1.000
_cell.angle_alpha   90.00
_cell.angle_beta   90.00
_cell.angle_gamma   90.00
#
_symmetry.space_group_name_H-M   'P 1'
#
loop_
_entity.id
_entity.type
_entity.pdbx_description
1 polymer ?
#
loop_
_entity_poly.entity_id
_entity_poly.type
_entity_poly.pdbx_seq_one_letter_code
_entity_poly.pdbx_strand_id
1 'polypeptide(L)'
;MKYFTEPNGQFVIKVPIEWQYSNVAAGYKEESPFSFVLYDNPEGAGAFQISCYPANERTPKNIVQPSDKDNLSFIEKRMYDDEMNAHLWFCTVEDHVLMAKYIYSKKYESSKLINEELSKVKVALSKLAYISESNRERVLALDRYYKFEAALAASFDLKESALKSGALIEFILIVANQIDSYLRLCIVMRKQLDCNSDEFEQKYFYQGEQCKPITERAIYKEANALGIISENIFERLNNMYNLRNKIVHRFIISDIRSRDLVDIAIDYDDVSEEIRLVMRALEDLQRNSKIGINKDSAIPDEEINIDEVRFLFANVNDKHLLKKYKREV
;
A
#
# COMPACT_ATOMS: atom_id res chain seq x y z
N MET A 1 -11.22 -8.73 3.53
CA MET A 1 -10.27 -8.30 4.59
C MET A 1 -9.09 -7.62 3.91
N LYS A 2 -8.55 -6.55 4.48
CA LYS A 2 -7.34 -5.86 4.02
C LYS A 2 -6.32 -5.76 5.16
N TYR A 3 -5.05 -5.66 4.81
CA TYR A 3 -3.96 -5.57 5.79
C TYR A 3 -3.73 -4.12 6.19
N PHE A 4 -3.45 -3.92 7.46
CA PHE A 4 -2.87 -2.71 8.02
C PHE A 4 -1.61 -3.08 8.77
N THR A 5 -0.50 -2.44 8.41
CA THR A 5 0.78 -2.54 9.11
C THR A 5 0.97 -1.27 9.92
N GLU A 6 1.25 -1.41 11.22
CA GLU A 6 1.55 -0.29 12.10
C GLU A 6 2.82 0.43 11.59
N PRO A 7 2.87 1.78 11.59
CA PRO A 7 3.97 2.55 10.97
C PRO A 7 5.39 2.24 11.46
N ASN A 8 5.55 1.72 12.68
CA ASN A 8 6.84 1.26 13.20
C ASN A 8 7.03 -0.27 13.06
N GLY A 9 6.10 -0.97 12.42
CA GLY A 9 6.15 -2.40 12.19
C GLY A 9 5.89 -3.27 13.42
N GLN A 10 5.31 -2.70 14.49
CA GLN A 10 5.07 -3.43 15.75
C GLN A 10 4.01 -4.53 15.61
N PHE A 11 3.02 -4.32 14.76
CA PHE A 11 1.99 -5.31 14.47
C PHE A 11 1.42 -5.18 13.06
N VAL A 12 0.81 -6.27 12.62
CA VAL A 12 -0.01 -6.32 11.41
C VAL A 12 -1.39 -6.83 11.77
N ILE A 13 -2.45 -6.20 11.27
CA ILE A 13 -3.83 -6.61 11.49
C ILE A 13 -4.60 -6.71 10.17
N LYS A 14 -5.50 -7.70 10.07
CA LYS A 14 -6.46 -7.81 8.96
C LYS A 14 -7.79 -7.20 9.39
N VAL A 15 -8.18 -6.12 8.73
CA VAL A 15 -9.46 -5.44 8.97
C VAL A 15 -10.44 -5.64 7.80
N PRO A 16 -11.75 -5.48 8.00
CA PRO A 16 -12.74 -5.50 6.92
C PRO A 16 -12.40 -4.52 5.80
N ILE A 17 -12.70 -4.89 4.54
CA ILE A 17 -12.44 -4.04 3.37
C ILE A 17 -13.21 -2.72 3.46
N GLU A 18 -14.44 -2.77 3.97
CA GLU A 18 -15.35 -1.65 4.10
C GLU A 18 -14.94 -0.64 5.20
N TRP A 19 -14.05 -1.02 6.12
CA TRP A 19 -13.54 -0.09 7.12
C TRP A 19 -12.52 0.86 6.52
N GLN A 20 -12.67 2.14 6.81
CA GLN A 20 -11.70 3.17 6.46
C GLN A 20 -10.75 3.42 7.61
N TYR A 21 -9.45 3.50 7.30
CA TYR A 21 -8.45 4.02 8.23
C TYR A 21 -8.67 5.53 8.39
N SER A 22 -9.05 5.96 9.59
CA SER A 22 -9.57 7.31 9.81
C SER A 22 -8.52 8.33 10.22
N ASN A 23 -7.35 7.92 10.74
CA ASN A 23 -6.34 8.88 11.19
C ASN A 23 -5.94 9.86 10.08
N VAL A 24 -5.49 9.34 8.95
CA VAL A 24 -5.07 10.17 7.79
C VAL A 24 -6.27 10.88 7.16
N ALA A 25 -7.42 10.18 6.99
CA ALA A 25 -8.62 10.75 6.41
C ALA A 25 -9.21 11.89 7.25
N ALA A 26 -9.00 11.85 8.58
CA ALA A 26 -9.41 12.92 9.50
C ALA A 26 -8.34 14.00 9.71
N GLY A 27 -7.20 13.93 9.03
CA GLY A 27 -6.10 14.87 9.17
C GLY A 27 -5.26 14.71 10.45
N TYR A 28 -5.41 13.57 11.15
CA TYR A 28 -4.56 13.25 12.30
C TYR A 28 -3.23 12.62 11.85
N LYS A 29 -2.24 12.67 12.74
CA LYS A 29 -0.97 11.97 12.52
C LYS A 29 -1.15 10.47 12.49
N GLU A 30 -0.26 9.78 11.80
CA GLU A 30 -0.16 8.32 11.82
C GLU A 30 0.49 7.83 13.12
N GLU A 31 -0.21 8.02 14.25
CA GLU A 31 0.22 7.59 15.58
C GLU A 31 -0.93 6.94 16.36
N SER A 32 -0.60 6.19 17.39
CA SER A 32 -1.58 5.55 18.28
C SER A 32 -2.55 6.55 18.91
N PRO A 33 -3.84 6.22 19.04
CA PRO A 33 -4.49 5.00 18.55
C PRO A 33 -4.80 5.03 17.03
N PHE A 34 -4.58 3.90 16.37
CA PHE A 34 -4.95 3.73 14.95
C PHE A 34 -6.43 3.40 14.86
N SER A 35 -7.21 4.24 14.19
CA SER A 35 -8.67 4.21 14.18
C SER A 35 -9.24 3.77 12.84
N PHE A 36 -10.25 2.91 12.89
CA PHE A 36 -10.98 2.39 11.74
C PHE A 36 -12.48 2.59 11.93
N VAL A 37 -13.15 3.08 10.89
CA VAL A 37 -14.60 3.35 10.90
C VAL A 37 -15.24 2.78 9.63
N LEU A 38 -16.53 2.44 9.72
CA LEU A 38 -17.31 2.11 8.54
C LEU A 38 -17.59 3.41 7.75
N TYR A 39 -17.09 3.51 6.55
CA TYR A 39 -17.14 4.74 5.75
C TYR A 39 -18.56 5.26 5.52
N ASP A 40 -19.49 4.38 5.16
CA ASP A 40 -20.85 4.77 4.78
C ASP A 40 -21.76 5.09 5.99
N ASN A 41 -21.36 4.73 7.21
CA ASN A 41 -22.13 5.01 8.43
C ASN A 41 -21.22 5.09 9.69
N PRO A 42 -20.34 6.09 9.78
CA PRO A 42 -19.36 6.15 10.87
C PRO A 42 -20.02 6.40 12.25
N GLU A 43 -21.13 7.14 12.30
CA GLU A 43 -21.80 7.44 13.57
C GLU A 43 -22.59 6.23 14.13
N GLY A 44 -23.24 5.47 13.24
CA GLY A 44 -24.08 4.34 13.62
C GLY A 44 -23.33 3.03 13.87
N ALA A 45 -22.14 2.90 13.27
CA ALA A 45 -21.32 1.70 13.33
C ALA A 45 -20.25 1.72 14.44
N GLY A 46 -20.00 2.87 15.05
CA GLY A 46 -18.89 3.04 16.02
C GLY A 46 -17.51 3.06 15.38
N ALA A 47 -16.47 3.00 16.22
CA ALA A 47 -15.09 3.04 15.80
C ALA A 47 -14.27 1.93 16.48
N PHE A 48 -13.47 1.22 15.69
CA PHE A 48 -12.44 0.30 16.18
C PHE A 48 -11.11 1.03 16.25
N GLN A 49 -10.41 0.90 17.38
CA GLN A 49 -9.11 1.51 17.60
C GLN A 49 -8.15 0.46 18.15
N ILE A 50 -6.87 0.56 17.75
CA ILE A 50 -5.81 -0.31 18.24
C ILE A 50 -4.54 0.49 18.52
N SER A 51 -3.82 0.09 19.57
CA SER A 51 -2.57 0.69 20.00
C SER A 51 -1.59 -0.38 20.47
N CYS A 52 -0.30 -0.09 20.32
CA CYS A 52 0.78 -0.87 20.89
C CYS A 52 1.69 0.09 21.67
N TYR A 53 1.95 -0.20 22.94
CA TYR A 53 2.76 0.63 23.82
C TYR A 53 3.82 -0.23 24.53
N PRO A 54 4.99 0.32 24.84
CA PRO A 54 5.94 -0.34 25.71
C PRO A 54 5.30 -0.63 27.08
N ALA A 55 5.46 -1.85 27.58
CA ALA A 55 5.03 -2.21 28.92
C ALA A 55 5.95 -1.50 29.94
N ASN A 56 5.35 -1.00 31.03
CA ASN A 56 6.09 -0.35 32.11
C ASN A 56 5.55 -0.78 33.47
N GLU A 57 6.18 -0.34 34.55
CA GLU A 57 5.79 -0.67 35.94
C GLU A 57 4.33 -0.27 36.28
N ARG A 58 3.75 0.68 35.54
CA ARG A 58 2.36 1.12 35.71
C ARG A 58 1.36 0.27 34.95
N THR A 59 1.83 -0.69 34.14
CA THR A 59 0.94 -1.59 33.39
C THR A 59 0.20 -2.51 34.38
N PRO A 60 -1.15 -2.44 34.47
CA PRO A 60 -1.90 -3.19 35.46
C PRO A 60 -1.84 -4.69 35.18
N LYS A 61 -1.12 -5.44 36.01
CA LYS A 61 -0.91 -6.90 35.84
C LYS A 61 -2.20 -7.73 35.87
N ASN A 62 -3.26 -7.21 36.50
CA ASN A 62 -4.57 -7.88 36.59
C ASN A 62 -5.49 -7.62 35.40
N ILE A 63 -5.09 -6.74 34.48
CA ILE A 63 -5.88 -6.37 33.31
C ILE A 63 -5.29 -6.96 32.03
N VAL A 64 -4.03 -7.36 32.11
CA VAL A 64 -3.25 -7.76 30.94
C VAL A 64 -2.90 -9.22 31.03
N GLN A 65 -3.13 -9.98 29.97
CA GLN A 65 -2.77 -11.38 29.87
C GLN A 65 -1.48 -11.51 29.06
N PRO A 66 -0.44 -12.13 29.61
CA PRO A 66 0.74 -12.50 28.85
C PRO A 66 0.35 -13.45 27.69
N SER A 67 0.86 -13.18 26.53
CA SER A 67 0.59 -13.96 25.31
C SER A 67 1.87 -14.38 24.62
N ASP A 68 1.81 -15.51 23.94
CA ASP A 68 2.80 -15.85 22.94
C ASP A 68 2.60 -14.95 21.70
N LYS A 69 3.68 -14.54 21.05
CA LYS A 69 3.64 -13.71 19.84
C LYS A 69 2.85 -14.37 18.69
N ASP A 70 2.87 -15.71 18.65
CA ASP A 70 2.20 -16.49 17.61
C ASP A 70 0.72 -16.80 17.96
N ASN A 71 0.31 -16.54 19.23
CA ASN A 71 -1.04 -16.79 19.71
C ASN A 71 -1.46 -15.77 20.75
N LEU A 72 -1.90 -14.61 20.29
CA LEU A 72 -2.33 -13.51 21.15
C LEU A 72 -3.64 -13.82 21.87
N SER A 73 -3.62 -13.77 23.19
CA SER A 73 -4.78 -13.97 24.06
C SER A 73 -5.21 -12.65 24.70
N PHE A 74 -6.41 -12.20 24.38
CA PHE A 74 -6.94 -10.92 24.88
C PHE A 74 -7.89 -11.12 26.05
N ILE A 75 -7.76 -10.27 27.08
CA ILE A 75 -8.78 -10.09 28.12
C ILE A 75 -9.74 -9.00 27.66
N GLU A 76 -11.03 -9.34 27.55
CA GLU A 76 -12.09 -8.38 27.24
C GLU A 76 -12.63 -7.74 28.52
N LYS A 77 -12.76 -6.42 28.52
CA LYS A 77 -13.50 -5.63 29.52
C LYS A 77 -14.51 -4.75 28.82
N ARG A 78 -15.65 -4.51 29.48
CA ARG A 78 -16.68 -3.61 28.99
C ARG A 78 -16.73 -2.37 29.88
N MET A 79 -16.84 -1.23 29.28
CA MET A 79 -17.09 0.04 29.93
C MET A 79 -18.40 0.62 29.41
N TYR A 80 -19.17 1.15 30.35
CA TYR A 80 -20.45 1.79 30.08
C TYR A 80 -20.43 3.15 30.73
N ASP A 81 -20.79 4.17 29.98
CA ASP A 81 -21.13 5.48 30.56
C ASP A 81 -22.50 5.95 30.07
N ASP A 82 -22.84 7.21 30.29
CA ASP A 82 -24.17 7.74 29.98
C ASP A 82 -24.39 7.91 28.48
N GLU A 83 -23.34 8.10 27.68
CA GLU A 83 -23.42 8.40 26.24
C GLU A 83 -22.83 7.31 25.38
N MET A 84 -21.77 6.63 25.85
CA MET A 84 -20.96 5.72 25.05
C MET A 84 -20.76 4.37 25.73
N ASN A 85 -20.74 3.32 24.94
CA ASN A 85 -20.33 1.99 25.36
C ASN A 85 -19.01 1.63 24.69
N ALA A 86 -18.15 0.91 25.41
CA ALA A 86 -16.88 0.45 24.88
C ALA A 86 -16.56 -0.99 25.26
N HIS A 87 -16.09 -1.76 24.30
CA HIS A 87 -15.39 -3.02 24.51
C HIS A 87 -13.89 -2.75 24.45
N LEU A 88 -13.16 -3.24 25.41
CA LEU A 88 -11.73 -3.05 25.57
C LEU A 88 -11.05 -4.43 25.63
N TRP A 89 -9.98 -4.61 24.86
CA TRP A 89 -9.18 -5.83 24.85
C TRP A 89 -7.73 -5.49 25.13
N PHE A 90 -7.11 -6.28 25.98
CA PHE A 90 -5.74 -6.10 26.42
C PHE A 90 -4.98 -7.41 26.41
N CYS A 91 -3.75 -7.39 25.93
CA CYS A 91 -2.77 -8.45 26.17
C CYS A 91 -1.35 -7.86 26.29
N THR A 92 -0.42 -8.58 26.90
CA THR A 92 1.00 -8.28 26.82
C THR A 92 1.68 -9.32 25.94
N VAL A 93 2.63 -8.87 25.15
CA VAL A 93 3.49 -9.72 24.34
C VAL A 93 4.89 -9.14 24.35
N GLU A 94 5.88 -9.95 24.65
CA GLU A 94 7.24 -9.48 24.92
C GLU A 94 7.21 -8.31 25.94
N ASP A 95 7.77 -7.15 25.61
CA ASP A 95 7.81 -5.93 26.44
C ASP A 95 6.74 -4.89 26.03
N HIS A 96 5.71 -5.30 25.31
CA HIS A 96 4.64 -4.40 24.83
C HIS A 96 3.26 -4.80 25.36
N VAL A 97 2.39 -3.79 25.42
CA VAL A 97 0.95 -3.92 25.67
C VAL A 97 0.20 -3.60 24.37
N LEU A 98 -0.56 -4.55 23.88
CA LEU A 98 -1.56 -4.34 22.85
C LEU A 98 -2.89 -3.97 23.53
N MET A 99 -3.46 -2.85 23.13
CA MET A 99 -4.76 -2.40 23.58
C MET A 99 -5.64 -2.12 22.36
N ALA A 100 -6.77 -2.80 22.30
CA ALA A 100 -7.79 -2.53 21.31
C ALA A 100 -9.08 -2.08 21.97
N LYS A 101 -9.87 -1.26 21.29
CA LYS A 101 -11.17 -0.81 21.76
C LYS A 101 -12.14 -0.64 20.60
N TYR A 102 -13.40 -0.98 20.86
CA TYR A 102 -14.52 -0.69 20.00
C TYR A 102 -15.52 0.16 20.75
N ILE A 103 -15.73 1.37 20.25
CA ILE A 103 -16.51 2.43 20.93
C ILE A 103 -17.71 2.76 20.05
N TYR A 104 -18.89 2.81 20.64
CA TYR A 104 -20.12 3.17 19.94
C TYR A 104 -21.09 3.93 20.88
N SER A 105 -21.99 4.74 20.29
CA SER A 105 -22.99 5.46 21.06
C SER A 105 -24.02 4.50 21.65
N LYS A 106 -24.36 4.71 22.94
CA LYS A 106 -25.35 3.92 23.68
C LYS A 106 -26.70 3.87 22.99
N LYS A 107 -27.09 4.92 22.27
CA LYS A 107 -28.35 4.95 21.49
C LYS A 107 -28.45 3.85 20.44
N TYR A 108 -27.31 3.26 20.01
CA TYR A 108 -27.25 2.19 19.01
C TYR A 108 -26.95 0.81 19.62
N GLU A 109 -26.90 0.65 20.94
CA GLU A 109 -26.51 -0.58 21.64
C GLU A 109 -27.30 -1.82 21.16
N SER A 110 -28.59 -1.68 20.92
CA SER A 110 -29.44 -2.77 20.44
C SER A 110 -29.46 -2.92 18.92
N SER A 111 -28.65 -2.15 18.20
CA SER A 111 -28.61 -2.19 16.74
C SER A 111 -27.97 -3.51 16.25
N LYS A 112 -28.57 -4.10 15.21
CA LYS A 112 -27.99 -5.24 14.50
C LYS A 112 -26.61 -4.91 13.95
N LEU A 113 -26.43 -3.68 13.45
CA LEU A 113 -25.16 -3.21 12.89
C LEU A 113 -24.03 -3.25 13.94
N ILE A 114 -24.27 -2.80 15.17
CA ILE A 114 -23.26 -2.86 16.25
C ILE A 114 -22.82 -4.29 16.54
N ASN A 115 -23.77 -5.24 16.57
CA ASN A 115 -23.43 -6.65 16.80
C ASN A 115 -22.62 -7.26 15.63
N GLU A 116 -22.94 -6.90 14.39
CA GLU A 116 -22.19 -7.30 13.21
C GLU A 116 -20.77 -6.71 13.23
N GLU A 117 -20.63 -5.42 13.50
CA GLU A 117 -19.33 -4.76 13.59
C GLU A 117 -18.49 -5.31 14.77
N LEU A 118 -19.09 -5.56 15.93
CA LEU A 118 -18.40 -6.19 17.06
C LEU A 118 -17.88 -7.60 16.70
N SER A 119 -18.63 -8.36 15.92
CA SER A 119 -18.19 -9.66 15.41
C SER A 119 -16.99 -9.51 14.47
N LYS A 120 -17.00 -8.53 13.59
CA LYS A 120 -15.86 -8.20 12.70
C LYS A 120 -14.62 -7.77 13.51
N VAL A 121 -14.79 -6.99 14.57
CA VAL A 121 -13.70 -6.62 15.49
C VAL A 121 -13.05 -7.87 16.09
N LYS A 122 -13.84 -8.81 16.59
CA LYS A 122 -13.30 -10.06 17.16
C LYS A 122 -12.54 -10.89 16.13
N VAL A 123 -13.04 -10.96 14.89
CA VAL A 123 -12.32 -11.60 13.79
C VAL A 123 -11.04 -10.87 13.45
N ALA A 124 -11.02 -9.53 13.44
CA ALA A 124 -9.81 -8.76 13.20
C ALA A 124 -8.77 -9.00 14.30
N LEU A 125 -9.17 -9.01 15.57
CA LEU A 125 -8.28 -9.30 16.70
C LEU A 125 -7.70 -10.71 16.65
N SER A 126 -8.47 -11.71 16.23
CA SER A 126 -7.96 -13.09 16.06
C SER A 126 -6.94 -13.24 14.93
N LYS A 127 -6.80 -12.23 14.06
CA LYS A 127 -5.84 -12.18 12.94
C LYS A 127 -4.76 -11.11 13.13
N LEU A 128 -4.65 -10.57 14.33
CA LEU A 128 -3.59 -9.66 14.72
C LEU A 128 -2.30 -10.46 14.93
N ALA A 129 -1.22 -10.01 14.32
CA ALA A 129 0.12 -10.56 14.50
C ALA A 129 1.03 -9.48 15.11
N TYR A 130 1.66 -9.80 16.23
CA TYR A 130 2.73 -8.99 16.79
C TYR A 130 4.05 -9.31 16.07
N ILE A 131 4.83 -8.28 15.77
CA ILE A 131 6.09 -8.41 15.04
C ILE A 131 7.25 -8.09 15.98
N SER A 132 8.10 -9.10 16.23
CA SER A 132 9.33 -8.95 17.01
C SER A 132 10.27 -7.95 16.35
N GLU A 133 11.04 -7.21 17.14
CA GLU A 133 11.91 -6.12 16.69
C GLU A 133 12.80 -6.51 15.51
N SER A 134 13.39 -7.71 15.55
CA SER A 134 14.25 -8.24 14.48
C SER A 134 13.58 -8.36 13.10
N ASN A 135 12.25 -8.43 13.05
CA ASN A 135 11.48 -8.62 11.81
C ASN A 135 10.78 -7.34 11.32
N ARG A 136 10.77 -6.27 12.12
CA ARG A 136 10.00 -5.03 11.82
C ARG A 136 10.45 -4.38 10.52
N GLU A 137 11.76 -4.26 10.31
CA GLU A 137 12.30 -3.64 9.09
C GLU A 137 11.85 -4.39 7.83
N ARG A 138 11.92 -5.72 7.86
CA ARG A 138 11.46 -6.57 6.76
C ARG A 138 9.97 -6.44 6.51
N VAL A 139 9.15 -6.44 7.56
CA VAL A 139 7.69 -6.28 7.44
C VAL A 139 7.33 -4.92 6.86
N LEU A 140 8.00 -3.84 7.29
CA LEU A 140 7.80 -2.51 6.74
C LEU A 140 8.24 -2.41 5.27
N ALA A 141 9.34 -3.07 4.91
CA ALA A 141 9.80 -3.12 3.53
C ALA A 141 8.76 -3.80 2.62
N LEU A 142 8.22 -4.94 3.05
CA LEU A 142 7.18 -5.67 2.32
C LEU A 142 5.87 -4.88 2.25
N ASP A 143 5.43 -4.23 3.33
CA ASP A 143 4.24 -3.38 3.32
C ASP A 143 4.36 -2.25 2.28
N ARG A 144 5.51 -1.59 2.21
CA ARG A 144 5.80 -0.54 1.22
C ARG A 144 5.80 -1.07 -0.20
N TYR A 145 6.39 -2.23 -0.40
CA TYR A 145 6.35 -2.92 -1.69
C TYR A 145 4.91 -3.22 -2.13
N TYR A 146 4.09 -3.84 -1.26
CA TYR A 146 2.70 -4.15 -1.60
C TYR A 146 1.84 -2.89 -1.84
N LYS A 147 2.05 -1.82 -1.08
CA LYS A 147 1.39 -0.54 -1.32
C LYS A 147 1.80 0.08 -2.67
N PHE A 148 3.07 -0.06 -3.03
CA PHE A 148 3.56 0.36 -4.34
C PHE A 148 2.92 -0.45 -5.48
N GLU A 149 2.87 -1.78 -5.37
CA GLU A 149 2.20 -2.67 -6.32
C GLU A 149 0.72 -2.32 -6.48
N ALA A 150 0.00 -2.12 -5.36
CA ALA A 150 -1.39 -1.71 -5.38
C ALA A 150 -1.60 -0.35 -6.07
N ALA A 151 -0.68 0.61 -5.87
CA ALA A 151 -0.73 1.91 -6.53
C ALA A 151 -0.46 1.79 -8.03
N LEU A 152 0.49 0.96 -8.42
CA LEU A 152 0.79 0.67 -9.83
C LEU A 152 -0.42 -0.01 -10.50
N ALA A 153 -1.02 -1.03 -9.87
CA ALA A 153 -2.21 -1.70 -10.39
C ALA A 153 -3.37 -0.71 -10.63
N ALA A 154 -3.64 0.19 -9.68
CA ALA A 154 -4.69 1.21 -9.85
C ALA A 154 -4.39 2.24 -10.95
N SER A 155 -3.12 2.45 -11.28
CA SER A 155 -2.75 3.37 -12.37
C SER A 155 -3.24 2.89 -13.74
N PHE A 156 -3.49 1.58 -13.92
CA PHE A 156 -4.06 1.05 -15.17
C PHE A 156 -5.50 1.53 -15.37
N ASP A 157 -6.32 1.56 -14.32
CA ASP A 157 -7.69 2.07 -14.41
C ASP A 157 -7.71 3.57 -14.72
N LEU A 158 -6.76 4.33 -14.13
CA LEU A 158 -6.59 5.75 -14.44
C LEU A 158 -6.15 5.95 -15.89
N LYS A 159 -5.20 5.15 -16.39
CA LYS A 159 -4.76 5.18 -17.79
C LYS A 159 -5.92 4.93 -18.74
N GLU A 160 -6.71 3.89 -18.49
CA GLU A 160 -7.88 3.55 -19.31
C GLU A 160 -8.94 4.66 -19.28
N SER A 161 -9.21 5.24 -18.10
CA SER A 161 -10.14 6.36 -17.95
C SER A 161 -9.67 7.60 -18.71
N ALA A 162 -8.39 7.96 -18.64
CA ALA A 162 -7.79 9.06 -19.37
C ALA A 162 -7.89 8.85 -20.90
N LEU A 163 -7.63 7.64 -21.37
CA LEU A 163 -7.74 7.29 -22.78
C LEU A 163 -9.19 7.39 -23.27
N LYS A 164 -10.16 6.83 -22.53
CA LYS A 164 -11.60 6.87 -22.88
C LYS A 164 -12.16 8.31 -22.92
N SER A 165 -11.67 9.18 -22.05
CA SER A 165 -12.09 10.59 -22.01
C SER A 165 -11.33 11.50 -22.99
N GLY A 166 -10.29 11.00 -23.66
CA GLY A 166 -9.41 11.80 -24.51
C GLY A 166 -8.51 12.78 -23.73
N ALA A 167 -8.30 12.55 -22.44
CA ALA A 167 -7.46 13.36 -21.56
C ALA A 167 -5.97 13.03 -21.75
N LEU A 168 -5.41 13.38 -22.93
CA LEU A 168 -4.07 12.94 -23.35
C LEU A 168 -2.94 13.43 -22.44
N ILE A 169 -3.05 14.62 -21.84
CA ILE A 169 -2.05 15.11 -20.88
C ILE A 169 -2.04 14.22 -19.63
N GLU A 170 -3.22 13.88 -19.10
CA GLU A 170 -3.37 12.96 -17.98
C GLU A 170 -2.81 11.56 -18.33
N PHE A 171 -3.14 11.06 -19.52
CA PHE A 171 -2.62 9.79 -20.03
C PHE A 171 -1.09 9.77 -20.05
N ILE A 172 -0.44 10.79 -20.64
CA ILE A 172 1.03 10.90 -20.72
C ILE A 172 1.65 10.90 -19.32
N LEU A 173 1.04 11.61 -18.36
CA LEU A 173 1.52 11.66 -16.97
C LEU A 173 1.42 10.31 -16.28
N ILE A 174 0.30 9.61 -16.47
CA ILE A 174 0.09 8.28 -15.85
C ILE A 174 1.09 7.28 -16.43
N VAL A 175 1.26 7.26 -17.76
CA VAL A 175 2.20 6.33 -18.41
C VAL A 175 3.65 6.64 -18.03
N ALA A 176 4.04 7.92 -17.88
CA ALA A 176 5.36 8.30 -17.39
C ALA A 176 5.60 7.76 -15.96
N ASN A 177 4.59 7.83 -15.08
CA ASN A 177 4.67 7.26 -13.73
C ASN A 177 4.75 5.72 -13.76
N GLN A 178 4.06 5.06 -14.69
CA GLN A 178 4.17 3.60 -14.88
C GLN A 178 5.58 3.21 -15.31
N ILE A 179 6.17 3.93 -16.26
CA ILE A 179 7.56 3.71 -16.71
C ILE A 179 8.55 3.82 -15.55
N ASP A 180 8.47 4.90 -14.75
CA ASP A 180 9.33 5.07 -13.55
C ASP A 180 9.13 3.89 -12.58
N SER A 181 7.89 3.45 -12.38
CA SER A 181 7.55 2.34 -11.50
C SER A 181 8.10 1.00 -12.01
N TYR A 182 7.96 0.69 -13.29
CA TYR A 182 8.53 -0.51 -13.89
C TYR A 182 10.06 -0.55 -13.78
N LEU A 183 10.72 0.58 -14.03
CA LEU A 183 12.17 0.65 -13.91
C LEU A 183 12.65 0.46 -12.47
N ARG A 184 11.94 0.98 -11.48
CA ARG A 184 12.23 0.74 -10.06
C ARG A 184 12.12 -0.75 -9.70
N LEU A 185 11.07 -1.42 -10.17
CA LEU A 185 10.91 -2.88 -10.02
C LEU A 185 12.07 -3.61 -10.69
N CYS A 186 12.38 -3.27 -11.94
CA CYS A 186 13.50 -3.88 -12.68
C CYS A 186 14.84 -3.73 -11.95
N ILE A 187 15.13 -2.53 -11.40
CA ILE A 187 16.37 -2.27 -10.64
C ILE A 187 16.43 -3.17 -9.40
N VAL A 188 15.34 -3.27 -8.65
CA VAL A 188 15.29 -4.12 -7.46
C VAL A 188 15.47 -5.59 -7.84
N MET A 189 14.72 -6.10 -8.82
CA MET A 189 14.82 -7.48 -9.27
C MET A 189 16.21 -7.82 -9.80
N ARG A 190 16.82 -6.93 -10.56
CA ARG A 190 18.18 -7.12 -11.09
C ARG A 190 19.21 -7.19 -9.98
N LYS A 191 19.16 -6.28 -9.00
CA LYS A 191 20.05 -6.30 -7.84
C LYS A 191 19.90 -7.57 -7.01
N GLN A 192 18.67 -8.04 -6.79
CA GLN A 192 18.40 -9.29 -6.08
C GLN A 192 19.02 -10.49 -6.81
N LEU A 193 18.87 -10.58 -8.12
CA LEU A 193 19.48 -11.63 -8.94
C LEU A 193 21.00 -11.55 -8.89
N ASP A 194 21.60 -10.36 -9.05
CA ASP A 194 23.05 -10.18 -9.06
C ASP A 194 23.68 -10.47 -7.69
N CYS A 195 22.99 -10.16 -6.59
CA CYS A 195 23.45 -10.42 -5.22
C CYS A 195 23.04 -11.79 -4.68
N ASN A 196 22.23 -12.57 -5.40
CA ASN A 196 21.63 -13.82 -4.92
C ASN A 196 20.93 -13.64 -3.57
N SER A 197 20.08 -12.63 -3.44
CA SER A 197 19.44 -12.23 -2.18
C SER A 197 17.99 -11.84 -2.39
N ASP A 198 17.15 -12.05 -1.36
CA ASP A 198 15.76 -11.59 -1.33
C ASP A 198 15.64 -10.16 -0.78
N GLU A 199 16.71 -9.60 -0.24
CA GLU A 199 16.71 -8.27 0.35
C GLU A 199 16.63 -7.17 -0.72
N PHE A 200 16.00 -6.06 -0.39
CA PHE A 200 15.91 -4.90 -1.26
C PHE A 200 15.88 -3.58 -0.50
N GLU A 201 16.28 -2.52 -1.18
CA GLU A 201 16.28 -1.17 -0.63
C GLU A 201 14.89 -0.53 -0.75
N GLN A 202 14.27 -0.20 0.38
CA GLN A 202 12.93 0.42 0.45
C GLN A 202 12.82 1.73 -0.34
N LYS A 203 13.94 2.45 -0.54
CA LYS A 203 13.98 3.75 -1.24
C LYS A 203 13.40 3.73 -2.65
N TYR A 204 13.34 2.55 -3.30
CA TYR A 204 12.75 2.42 -4.63
C TYR A 204 11.23 2.42 -4.60
N PHE A 205 10.61 1.99 -3.49
CA PHE A 205 9.17 1.84 -3.35
C PHE A 205 8.52 2.91 -2.47
N TYR A 206 9.32 3.58 -1.65
CA TYR A 206 8.81 4.59 -0.72
C TYR A 206 9.79 5.75 -0.56
N GLN A 207 9.24 6.96 -0.63
CA GLN A 207 9.95 8.20 -0.36
C GLN A 207 9.16 9.01 0.67
N GLY A 208 9.63 9.00 1.92
CA GLY A 208 9.05 9.81 3.00
C GLY A 208 9.38 11.30 2.80
N GLU A 209 8.62 12.16 3.47
CA GLU A 209 8.76 13.63 3.37
C GLU A 209 10.18 14.13 3.69
N GLN A 210 10.89 13.46 4.59
CA GLN A 210 12.25 13.82 5.01
C GLN A 210 13.34 13.16 4.15
N CYS A 211 12.97 12.27 3.23
CA CYS A 211 13.93 11.58 2.38
C CYS A 211 14.22 12.40 1.12
N LYS A 212 15.49 12.48 0.74
CA LYS A 212 15.84 13.06 -0.56
C LYS A 212 15.23 12.20 -1.67
N PRO A 213 14.35 12.76 -2.53
CA PRO A 213 13.70 11.98 -3.57
C PRO A 213 14.71 11.49 -4.61
N ILE A 214 14.58 10.23 -5.02
CA ILE A 214 15.28 9.71 -6.19
C ILE A 214 14.53 10.23 -7.41
N THR A 215 15.19 11.06 -8.20
CA THR A 215 14.59 11.64 -9.39
C THR A 215 14.42 10.58 -10.48
N GLU A 216 13.41 10.75 -11.33
CA GLU A 216 13.14 9.89 -12.49
C GLU A 216 14.38 9.70 -13.38
N ARG A 217 15.13 10.77 -13.65
CA ARG A 217 16.39 10.68 -14.39
C ARG A 217 17.48 9.87 -13.69
N ALA A 218 17.51 9.86 -12.36
CA ALA A 218 18.43 9.01 -11.62
C ALA A 218 18.05 7.53 -11.78
N ILE A 219 16.75 7.20 -11.81
CA ILE A 219 16.25 5.86 -12.11
C ILE A 219 16.63 5.44 -13.52
N TYR A 220 16.44 6.30 -14.54
CA TYR A 220 16.84 6.00 -15.92
C TYR A 220 18.34 5.68 -16.04
N LYS A 221 19.18 6.52 -15.40
CA LYS A 221 20.63 6.34 -15.39
C LYS A 221 21.03 5.03 -14.70
N GLU A 222 20.40 4.69 -13.58
CA GLU A 222 20.70 3.45 -12.86
C GLU A 222 20.26 2.23 -13.66
N ALA A 223 19.07 2.26 -14.27
CA ALA A 223 18.57 1.19 -15.11
C ALA A 223 19.48 0.93 -16.34
N ASN A 224 19.98 2.01 -16.95
CA ASN A 224 20.97 1.87 -18.05
C ASN A 224 22.30 1.31 -17.55
N ALA A 225 22.82 1.78 -16.43
CA ALA A 225 24.07 1.30 -15.85
C ALA A 225 24.01 -0.21 -15.46
N LEU A 226 22.84 -0.70 -15.07
CA LEU A 226 22.59 -2.12 -14.77
C LEU A 226 22.28 -2.97 -16.01
N GLY A 227 22.31 -2.39 -17.21
CA GLY A 227 21.97 -3.08 -18.46
C GLY A 227 20.52 -3.53 -18.57
N ILE A 228 19.61 -2.91 -17.79
CA ILE A 228 18.15 -3.16 -17.84
C ILE A 228 17.56 -2.57 -19.12
N ILE A 229 18.00 -1.38 -19.49
CA ILE A 229 17.61 -0.69 -20.71
C ILE A 229 18.84 -0.37 -21.56
N SER A 230 18.66 -0.32 -22.87
CA SER A 230 19.71 0.07 -23.83
C SER A 230 19.96 1.59 -23.79
N GLU A 231 21.11 2.03 -24.30
CA GLU A 231 21.43 3.45 -24.45
C GLU A 231 20.37 4.19 -25.30
N ASN A 232 19.84 3.56 -26.34
CA ASN A 232 18.78 4.13 -27.16
C ASN A 232 17.49 4.42 -26.33
N ILE A 233 17.06 3.45 -25.51
CA ILE A 233 15.89 3.65 -24.63
C ILE A 233 16.20 4.74 -23.60
N PHE A 234 17.39 4.77 -23.04
CA PHE A 234 17.82 5.79 -22.08
C PHE A 234 17.75 7.21 -22.67
N GLU A 235 18.28 7.41 -23.89
CA GLU A 235 18.19 8.69 -24.58
C GLU A 235 16.73 9.07 -24.90
N ARG A 236 15.92 8.11 -25.38
CA ARG A 236 14.50 8.29 -25.66
C ARG A 236 13.75 8.74 -24.40
N LEU A 237 13.95 8.08 -23.26
CA LEU A 237 13.35 8.45 -21.98
C LEU A 237 13.75 9.86 -21.51
N ASN A 238 15.01 10.28 -21.68
CA ASN A 238 15.43 11.63 -21.36
C ASN A 238 14.76 12.69 -22.22
N ASN A 239 14.56 12.40 -23.50
CA ASN A 239 13.84 13.31 -24.42
C ASN A 239 12.35 13.40 -24.05
N MET A 240 11.71 12.27 -23.75
CA MET A 240 10.33 12.18 -23.29
C MET A 240 10.12 12.92 -21.97
N TYR A 241 11.06 12.79 -21.02
CA TYR A 241 11.03 13.56 -19.76
C TYR A 241 10.99 15.08 -20.00
N ASN A 242 11.85 15.57 -20.89
CA ASN A 242 11.88 17.00 -21.25
C ASN A 242 10.59 17.44 -21.91
N LEU A 243 10.04 16.62 -22.82
CA LEU A 243 8.79 16.88 -23.53
C LEU A 243 7.60 16.91 -22.59
N ARG A 244 7.50 15.93 -21.66
CA ARG A 244 6.46 15.90 -20.64
C ARG A 244 6.51 17.15 -19.75
N ASN A 245 7.70 17.55 -19.29
CA ASN A 245 7.82 18.76 -18.48
C ASN A 245 7.40 20.01 -19.25
N LYS A 246 7.65 20.07 -20.57
CA LYS A 246 7.16 21.15 -21.42
C LYS A 246 5.62 21.12 -21.51
N ILE A 247 5.02 19.95 -21.66
CA ILE A 247 3.56 19.77 -21.70
C ILE A 247 2.94 20.21 -20.36
N VAL A 248 3.45 19.73 -19.24
CA VAL A 248 2.86 19.99 -17.91
C VAL A 248 2.95 21.47 -17.53
N HIS A 249 4.08 22.10 -17.77
CA HIS A 249 4.36 23.43 -17.25
C HIS A 249 4.20 24.56 -18.28
N ARG A 250 4.18 24.24 -19.57
CA ARG A 250 4.25 25.24 -20.64
C ARG A 250 3.31 24.96 -21.83
N PHE A 251 2.35 24.07 -21.73
CA PHE A 251 1.47 23.70 -22.84
C PHE A 251 0.81 24.95 -23.46
N ILE A 252 0.22 25.83 -22.63
CA ILE A 252 -0.52 27.02 -23.07
C ILE A 252 0.40 28.02 -23.79
N ILE A 253 1.68 28.08 -23.45
CA ILE A 253 2.65 29.08 -24.00
C ILE A 253 3.68 28.44 -24.95
N SER A 254 3.48 27.17 -25.35
CA SER A 254 4.36 26.44 -26.26
C SER A 254 3.70 26.20 -27.60
N ASP A 255 4.51 25.79 -28.59
CA ASP A 255 4.02 25.44 -29.92
C ASP A 255 3.38 24.03 -30.01
N ILE A 256 3.30 23.30 -28.88
CA ILE A 256 2.68 21.98 -28.83
C ILE A 256 1.18 22.11 -29.08
N ARG A 257 0.68 21.43 -30.10
CA ARG A 257 -0.74 21.39 -30.44
C ARG A 257 -1.42 20.17 -29.89
N SER A 258 -2.74 20.18 -29.75
CA SER A 258 -3.52 19.05 -29.27
C SER A 258 -3.30 17.77 -30.11
N ARG A 259 -3.08 17.90 -31.42
CA ARG A 259 -2.76 16.77 -32.30
C ARG A 259 -1.41 16.15 -31.97
N ASP A 260 -0.42 16.97 -31.59
CA ASP A 260 0.92 16.49 -31.26
C ASP A 260 0.91 15.65 -29.98
N LEU A 261 -0.08 15.87 -29.11
CA LEU A 261 -0.28 15.06 -27.89
C LEU A 261 -0.63 13.59 -28.22
N VAL A 262 -1.27 13.33 -29.37
CA VAL A 262 -1.62 11.96 -29.79
C VAL A 262 -0.33 11.18 -30.07
N ASP A 263 0.56 11.75 -30.89
CA ASP A 263 1.83 11.10 -31.24
C ASP A 263 2.71 10.90 -30.01
N ILE A 264 2.73 11.89 -29.10
CA ILE A 264 3.46 11.81 -27.84
C ILE A 264 2.86 10.73 -26.92
N ALA A 265 1.55 10.60 -26.84
CA ALA A 265 0.88 9.57 -26.05
C ALA A 265 1.19 8.17 -26.55
N ILE A 266 1.20 7.97 -27.88
CA ILE A 266 1.58 6.71 -28.52
C ILE A 266 3.03 6.38 -28.19
N ASP A 267 3.94 7.35 -28.34
CA ASP A 267 5.36 7.13 -28.04
C ASP A 267 5.60 6.73 -26.57
N TYR A 268 4.86 7.33 -25.62
CA TYR A 268 4.89 6.95 -24.21
C TYR A 268 4.35 5.53 -24.00
N ASP A 269 3.27 5.15 -24.65
CA ASP A 269 2.67 3.83 -24.50
C ASP A 269 3.59 2.73 -25.05
N ASP A 270 4.23 2.96 -26.22
CA ASP A 270 5.17 2.05 -26.83
C ASP A 270 6.39 1.79 -25.93
N VAL A 271 6.99 2.86 -25.37
CA VAL A 271 8.14 2.70 -24.46
C VAL A 271 7.71 2.03 -23.16
N SER A 272 6.52 2.34 -22.64
CA SER A 272 5.98 1.70 -21.45
C SER A 272 5.85 0.18 -21.66
N GLU A 273 5.33 -0.24 -22.81
CA GLU A 273 5.20 -1.66 -23.12
C GLU A 273 6.56 -2.34 -23.29
N GLU A 274 7.52 -1.69 -23.94
CA GLU A 274 8.89 -2.21 -24.09
C GLU A 274 9.54 -2.46 -22.72
N ILE A 275 9.43 -1.51 -21.77
CA ILE A 275 9.98 -1.66 -20.42
C ILE A 275 9.20 -2.71 -19.63
N ARG A 276 7.88 -2.80 -19.80
CA ARG A 276 7.05 -3.83 -19.15
C ARG A 276 7.46 -5.25 -19.57
N LEU A 277 7.86 -5.46 -20.84
CA LEU A 277 8.39 -6.74 -21.29
C LEU A 277 9.72 -7.09 -20.61
N VAL A 278 10.61 -6.11 -20.41
CA VAL A 278 11.86 -6.30 -19.65
C VAL A 278 11.55 -6.67 -18.19
N MET A 279 10.59 -6.00 -17.57
CA MET A 279 10.15 -6.30 -16.20
C MET A 279 9.67 -7.76 -16.10
N ARG A 280 8.79 -8.21 -16.99
CA ARG A 280 8.31 -9.60 -17.02
C ARG A 280 9.44 -10.62 -17.18
N ALA A 281 10.42 -10.33 -18.03
CA ALA A 281 11.57 -11.20 -18.18
C ALA A 281 12.39 -11.35 -16.90
N LEU A 282 12.53 -10.28 -16.12
CA LEU A 282 13.20 -10.31 -14.81
C LEU A 282 12.37 -11.07 -13.76
N GLU A 283 11.05 -10.93 -13.76
CA GLU A 283 10.13 -11.71 -12.92
C GLU A 283 10.27 -13.22 -13.21
N ASP A 284 10.31 -13.60 -14.50
CA ASP A 284 10.52 -14.98 -14.90
C ASP A 284 11.88 -15.53 -14.43
N LEU A 285 12.94 -14.72 -14.52
CA LEU A 285 14.25 -15.09 -14.00
C LEU A 285 14.22 -15.30 -12.49
N GLN A 286 13.55 -14.44 -11.72
CA GLN A 286 13.41 -14.61 -10.26
C GLN A 286 12.64 -15.89 -9.90
N ARG A 287 11.52 -16.16 -10.58
CA ARG A 287 10.75 -17.40 -10.39
C ARG A 287 11.58 -18.65 -10.67
N ASN A 288 12.32 -18.65 -11.77
CA ASN A 288 13.13 -19.79 -12.19
C ASN A 288 14.34 -20.03 -11.26
N SER A 289 14.97 -18.96 -10.78
CA SER A 289 16.11 -19.03 -9.86
C SER A 289 15.72 -19.20 -8.40
N LYS A 290 14.42 -19.01 -8.05
CA LYS A 290 13.90 -19.00 -6.68
C LYS A 290 14.56 -17.92 -5.80
N ILE A 291 14.83 -16.75 -6.39
CA ILE A 291 15.49 -15.62 -5.75
C ILE A 291 14.64 -14.38 -5.92
N GLY A 292 14.59 -13.53 -4.90
CA GLY A 292 13.98 -12.21 -4.95
C GLY A 292 12.50 -12.18 -4.55
N ILE A 293 11.88 -11.03 -4.78
CA ILE A 293 10.50 -10.76 -4.34
C ILE A 293 9.45 -11.56 -5.12
N ASN A 294 9.77 -11.99 -6.35
CA ASN A 294 8.86 -12.76 -7.21
C ASN A 294 9.13 -14.28 -7.22
N LYS A 295 10.02 -14.78 -6.36
CA LYS A 295 10.44 -16.19 -6.34
C LYS A 295 9.32 -17.21 -6.20
N ASP A 296 8.24 -16.84 -5.51
CA ASP A 296 7.07 -17.68 -5.22
C ASP A 296 5.81 -17.19 -5.93
N SER A 297 5.90 -16.15 -6.79
CA SER A 297 4.75 -15.65 -7.53
C SER A 297 4.26 -16.69 -8.55
N ALA A 298 2.94 -16.78 -8.71
CA ALA A 298 2.34 -17.62 -9.74
C ALA A 298 2.76 -17.14 -11.13
N ILE A 299 2.87 -18.09 -12.08
CA ILE A 299 3.00 -17.73 -13.50
C ILE A 299 1.67 -17.05 -13.89
N PRO A 300 1.71 -15.83 -14.43
CA PRO A 300 0.48 -15.20 -14.90
C PRO A 300 -0.14 -16.07 -15.99
N ASP A 301 -1.23 -16.74 -15.67
CA ASP A 301 -2.10 -17.30 -16.69
C ASP A 301 -2.74 -16.15 -17.48
N GLU A 302 -3.18 -16.39 -18.70
CA GLU A 302 -3.86 -15.39 -19.54
C GLU A 302 -5.16 -14.88 -18.89
N GLU A 303 -5.69 -15.57 -17.88
CA GLU A 303 -6.81 -15.15 -17.07
C GLU A 303 -6.32 -14.37 -15.83
N ILE A 304 -6.98 -13.23 -15.59
CA ILE A 304 -6.74 -12.39 -14.41
C ILE A 304 -6.99 -13.25 -13.17
N ASN A 305 -5.96 -13.48 -12.38
CA ASN A 305 -6.09 -14.17 -11.10
C ASN A 305 -6.84 -13.25 -10.11
N ILE A 306 -8.12 -13.55 -9.89
CA ILE A 306 -8.98 -12.78 -8.97
C ILE A 306 -8.39 -12.72 -7.56
N ASP A 307 -7.66 -13.74 -7.12
CA ASP A 307 -7.06 -13.77 -5.80
C ASP A 307 -5.82 -12.84 -5.71
N GLU A 308 -5.05 -12.67 -6.78
CA GLU A 308 -3.98 -11.65 -6.85
C GLU A 308 -4.55 -10.24 -6.85
N VAL A 309 -5.61 -10.00 -7.62
CA VAL A 309 -6.31 -8.72 -7.60
C VAL A 309 -6.86 -8.44 -6.20
N ARG A 310 -7.50 -9.41 -5.55
CA ARG A 310 -7.97 -9.29 -4.16
C ARG A 310 -6.84 -9.04 -3.18
N PHE A 311 -5.68 -9.67 -3.39
CA PHE A 311 -4.50 -9.46 -2.55
C PHE A 311 -3.95 -8.03 -2.70
N LEU A 312 -3.82 -7.51 -3.91
CA LEU A 312 -3.40 -6.12 -4.16
C LEU A 312 -4.36 -5.10 -3.53
N PHE A 313 -5.68 -5.36 -3.61
CA PHE A 313 -6.70 -4.54 -2.93
C PHE A 313 -6.79 -4.80 -1.43
N ALA A 314 -6.20 -5.88 -0.92
CA ALA A 314 -6.19 -6.20 0.50
C ALA A 314 -5.22 -5.31 1.31
N ASN A 315 -4.38 -4.50 0.67
CA ASN A 315 -3.56 -3.55 1.40
C ASN A 315 -4.33 -2.24 1.63
N VAL A 316 -4.16 -1.67 2.81
CA VAL A 316 -4.65 -0.32 3.09
C VAL A 316 -3.82 0.65 2.26
N ASN A 317 -4.43 1.19 1.22
CA ASN A 317 -3.80 2.15 0.35
C ASN A 317 -4.70 3.39 0.26
N ASP A 318 -4.29 4.47 0.92
CA ASP A 318 -5.06 5.72 1.01
C ASP A 318 -5.20 6.43 -0.35
N LYS A 319 -4.35 6.09 -1.33
CA LYS A 319 -4.44 6.64 -2.69
C LYS A 319 -5.71 6.20 -3.43
N HIS A 320 -6.44 5.19 -2.94
CA HIS A 320 -7.60 4.59 -3.59
C HIS A 320 -8.89 4.69 -2.78
N LEU A 321 -8.94 5.57 -1.80
CA LEU A 321 -10.13 5.80 -0.96
C LEU A 321 -11.31 6.44 -1.71
N LEU A 322 -11.10 7.04 -2.87
CA LEU A 322 -12.16 7.67 -3.66
C LEU A 322 -13.06 6.61 -4.28
N LYS A 323 -14.38 6.71 -4.08
CA LYS A 323 -15.40 5.77 -4.61
C LYS A 323 -15.24 5.47 -6.11
N LYS A 324 -14.86 6.46 -6.91
CA LYS A 324 -14.64 6.31 -8.36
C LYS A 324 -13.47 5.40 -8.76
N TYR A 325 -12.58 5.08 -7.83
CA TYR A 325 -11.43 4.19 -8.04
C TYR A 325 -11.59 2.83 -7.33
N LYS A 326 -12.77 2.57 -6.75
CA LYS A 326 -13.06 1.22 -6.26
C LYS A 326 -13.28 0.33 -7.48
N ARG A 327 -12.43 -0.67 -7.65
CA ARG A 327 -12.75 -1.80 -8.53
C ARG A 327 -13.88 -2.60 -7.89
N GLU A 328 -14.95 -2.84 -8.64
CA GLU A 328 -15.88 -3.92 -8.36
C GLU A 328 -15.19 -5.22 -8.77
N VAL A 329 -14.90 -6.07 -7.79
CA VAL A 329 -14.30 -7.39 -8.01
C VAL A 329 -15.38 -8.44 -7.72
#